data_1a3de26fd7cac16f9ab739662de44997
#
_entry.id   1a3de26fd7cac16f9ab739662de44997
#
_cell.length_a   1.000
_cell.length_b   1.000
_cell.length_c   1.000
_cell.angle_alpha   90.00
_cell.angle_beta   90.00
_cell.angle_gamma   90.00
#
_symmetry.space_group_name_H-M   'P 1'
#
loop_
_entity.id
_entity.type
_entity.pdbx_description
1 polymer ?
#
loop_
_entity_poly.entity_id
_entity_poly.type
_entity_poly.pdbx_seq_one_letter_code
_entity_poly.pdbx_strand_id
1 'polypeptide(L)'
;MGRAVGLVSLICSLALVAILMALNMQHNGPTSSSAKRAEKEATAAVASLNFAGAATELEAFQAENGTYVGATLPPAFGVTLARADAASYCLQAGIGASVQHLVGPGGTPAAGPC
;
A
#
# COMPACT_ATOMS: atom_id res chain seq x y z
N MET A 1 -51.94 11.42 -20.65
CA MET A 1 -51.44 10.11 -20.22
C MET A 1 -49.96 9.92 -20.45
N GLY A 2 -49.33 10.43 -21.48
CA GLY A 2 -47.89 10.28 -21.71
C GLY A 2 -46.97 10.90 -20.66
N ARG A 3 -47.39 11.96 -19.98
CA ARG A 3 -46.60 12.63 -18.95
C ARG A 3 -46.55 11.85 -17.64
N ALA A 4 -47.63 11.18 -17.26
CA ALA A 4 -47.67 10.37 -16.04
C ALA A 4 -46.84 9.09 -16.17
N VAL A 5 -46.86 8.46 -17.33
CA VAL A 5 -46.06 7.25 -17.59
C VAL A 5 -44.56 7.58 -17.58
N GLY A 6 -44.17 8.70 -18.13
CA GLY A 6 -42.78 9.15 -18.13
C GLY A 6 -42.24 9.45 -16.71
N LEU A 7 -43.07 10.07 -15.86
CA LEU A 7 -42.72 10.36 -14.48
C LEU A 7 -42.56 9.10 -13.64
N VAL A 8 -43.46 8.15 -13.77
CA VAL A 8 -43.38 6.86 -13.07
C VAL A 8 -42.15 6.08 -13.50
N SER A 9 -41.83 6.05 -14.79
CA SER A 9 -40.62 5.39 -15.31
C SER A 9 -39.34 6.02 -14.75
N LEU A 10 -39.31 7.35 -14.67
CA LEU A 10 -38.14 8.07 -14.16
C LEU A 10 -37.93 7.81 -12.66
N ILE A 11 -39.01 7.79 -11.88
CA ILE A 11 -38.95 7.49 -10.44
C ILE A 11 -38.47 6.05 -10.19
N CYS A 12 -38.96 5.09 -10.96
CA CYS A 12 -38.52 3.69 -10.85
C CYS A 12 -37.03 3.53 -11.21
N SER A 13 -36.54 4.25 -12.20
CA SER A 13 -35.12 4.23 -12.58
C SER A 13 -34.22 4.78 -11.49
N LEU A 14 -34.61 5.90 -10.89
CA LEU A 14 -33.88 6.51 -9.78
C LEU A 14 -33.87 5.62 -8.53
N ALA A 15 -34.99 4.97 -8.23
CA ALA A 15 -35.05 4.03 -7.12
C ALA A 15 -34.14 2.82 -7.32
N LEU A 16 -34.08 2.26 -8.51
CA LEU A 16 -33.17 1.15 -8.84
C LEU A 16 -31.70 1.56 -8.71
N VAL A 17 -31.31 2.69 -9.18
CA VAL A 17 -29.94 3.21 -9.05
C VAL A 17 -29.58 3.41 -7.57
N ALA A 18 -30.49 3.97 -6.77
CA ALA A 18 -30.26 4.16 -5.35
C ALA A 18 -30.08 2.84 -4.61
N ILE A 19 -30.87 1.81 -4.91
CA ILE A 19 -30.76 0.47 -4.33
C ILE A 19 -29.44 -0.18 -4.73
N LEU A 20 -29.02 -0.09 -5.98
CA LEU A 20 -27.74 -0.64 -6.45
C LEU A 20 -26.56 0.05 -5.79
N MET A 21 -26.61 1.37 -5.62
CA MET A 21 -25.57 2.09 -4.90
C MET A 21 -25.51 1.70 -3.42
N ALA A 22 -26.64 1.54 -2.75
CA ALA A 22 -26.69 1.12 -1.37
C ALA A 22 -26.13 -0.30 -1.19
N LEU A 23 -26.48 -1.23 -2.05
CA LEU A 23 -25.93 -2.59 -2.04
C LEU A 23 -24.42 -2.60 -2.30
N ASN A 24 -23.96 -1.79 -3.23
CA ASN A 24 -22.54 -1.67 -3.53
C ASN A 24 -21.75 -1.09 -2.34
N MET A 25 -22.30 -0.12 -1.64
CA MET A 25 -21.69 0.42 -0.42
C MET A 25 -21.65 -0.59 0.72
N GLN A 26 -22.64 -1.47 0.84
CA GLN A 26 -22.64 -2.53 1.85
C GLN A 26 -21.56 -3.59 1.58
N HIS A 27 -21.33 -3.93 0.32
CA HIS A 27 -20.32 -4.92 -0.08
C HIS A 27 -18.90 -4.34 -0.18
N ASN A 28 -18.77 -3.11 -0.60
CA ASN A 28 -17.48 -2.45 -0.87
C ASN A 28 -17.26 -1.16 -0.07
N GLY A 29 -18.07 -0.92 0.95
CA GLY A 29 -17.94 0.27 1.80
C GLY A 29 -16.68 0.24 2.67
N PRO A 30 -16.25 1.40 3.21
CA PRO A 30 -15.00 1.51 3.98
C PRO A 30 -15.00 0.69 5.28
N THR A 31 -16.16 0.22 5.74
CA THR A 31 -16.32 -0.59 6.94
C THR A 31 -16.47 -2.09 6.65
N SER A 32 -16.54 -2.50 5.37
CA SER A 32 -16.65 -3.90 5.00
C SER A 32 -15.33 -4.64 5.16
N SER A 33 -15.38 -5.94 5.42
CA SER A 33 -14.19 -6.78 5.51
C SER A 33 -13.42 -6.85 4.19
N SER A 34 -14.13 -6.76 3.05
CA SER A 34 -13.53 -6.71 1.72
C SER A 34 -12.70 -5.44 1.50
N ALA A 35 -13.21 -4.27 1.93
CA ALA A 35 -12.49 -3.01 1.83
C ALA A 35 -11.25 -3.01 2.73
N LYS A 36 -11.35 -3.51 3.96
CA LYS A 36 -10.20 -3.63 4.87
C LYS A 36 -9.13 -4.55 4.31
N ARG A 37 -9.50 -5.66 3.67
CA ARG A 37 -8.57 -6.56 3.01
C ARG A 37 -7.90 -5.88 1.82
N ALA A 38 -8.64 -5.16 0.98
CA ALA A 38 -8.11 -4.44 -0.16
C ALA A 38 -7.11 -3.35 0.26
N GLU A 39 -7.41 -2.60 1.33
CA GLU A 39 -6.48 -1.61 1.89
C GLU A 39 -5.21 -2.27 2.40
N LYS A 40 -5.31 -3.39 3.09
CA LYS A 40 -4.16 -4.14 3.60
C LYS A 40 -3.27 -4.67 2.47
N GLU A 41 -3.87 -5.23 1.43
CA GLU A 41 -3.16 -5.71 0.24
C GLU A 41 -2.49 -4.56 -0.52
N ALA A 42 -3.18 -3.44 -0.69
CA ALA A 42 -2.64 -2.25 -1.34
C ALA A 42 -1.47 -1.67 -0.55
N THR A 43 -1.57 -1.59 0.78
CA THR A 43 -0.50 -1.12 1.65
C THR A 43 0.73 -2.04 1.57
N ALA A 44 0.53 -3.35 1.56
CA ALA A 44 1.62 -4.32 1.40
C ALA A 44 2.29 -4.19 0.03
N ALA A 45 1.52 -4.00 -1.04
CA ALA A 45 2.06 -3.82 -2.39
C ALA A 45 2.90 -2.53 -2.50
N VAL A 46 2.43 -1.42 -1.93
CA VAL A 46 3.16 -0.15 -1.88
C VAL A 46 4.44 -0.28 -1.08
N ALA A 47 4.40 -0.97 0.07
CA ALA A 47 5.59 -1.23 0.88
C ALA A 47 6.63 -2.04 0.11
N SER A 48 6.22 -3.06 -0.64
CA SER A 48 7.13 -3.86 -1.47
C SER A 48 7.81 -3.03 -2.56
N LEU A 49 7.07 -2.14 -3.23
CA LEU A 49 7.62 -1.23 -4.23
C LEU A 49 8.61 -0.24 -3.60
N ASN A 50 8.30 0.27 -2.42
CA ASN A 50 9.17 1.19 -1.71
C ASN A 50 10.45 0.50 -1.22
N PHE A 51 10.36 -0.74 -0.78
CA PHE A 51 11.55 -1.54 -0.45
C PHE A 51 12.45 -1.75 -1.67
N ALA A 52 11.89 -2.07 -2.82
CA ALA A 52 12.66 -2.24 -4.05
C ALA A 52 13.39 -0.95 -4.46
N GLY A 53 12.71 0.20 -4.39
CA GLY A 53 13.32 1.51 -4.66
C GLY A 53 14.42 1.86 -3.68
N ALA A 54 14.19 1.65 -2.39
CA ALA A 54 15.17 1.88 -1.33
C ALA A 54 16.38 0.95 -1.47
N ALA A 55 16.17 -0.32 -1.79
CA ALA A 55 17.25 -1.28 -2.03
C ALA A 55 18.14 -0.84 -3.21
N THR A 56 17.53 -0.35 -4.28
CA THR A 56 18.27 0.17 -5.45
C THR A 56 19.16 1.36 -5.07
N GLU A 57 18.64 2.28 -4.26
CA GLU A 57 19.43 3.41 -3.77
C GLU A 57 20.60 2.96 -2.89
N LEU A 58 20.38 1.99 -2.02
CA LEU A 58 21.43 1.45 -1.16
C LEU A 58 22.48 0.69 -1.95
N GLU A 59 22.09 -0.06 -2.97
CA GLU A 59 23.04 -0.75 -3.84
C GLU A 59 23.90 0.26 -4.63
N ALA A 60 23.32 1.35 -5.10
CA ALA A 60 24.05 2.43 -5.75
C ALA A 60 25.05 3.09 -4.78
N PHE A 61 24.64 3.33 -3.55
CA PHE A 61 25.52 3.86 -2.51
C PHE A 61 26.70 2.91 -2.22
N GLN A 62 26.44 1.63 -2.10
CA GLN A 62 27.46 0.61 -1.87
C GLN A 62 28.43 0.51 -3.06
N ALA A 63 27.94 0.63 -4.27
CA ALA A 63 28.77 0.64 -5.47
C ALA A 63 29.73 1.82 -5.52
N GLU A 64 29.30 2.99 -5.00
CA GLU A 64 30.12 4.20 -4.93
C GLU A 64 31.08 4.21 -3.75
N ASN A 65 30.67 3.68 -2.60
CA ASN A 65 31.40 3.81 -1.33
C ASN A 65 32.00 2.49 -0.82
N GLY A 66 31.63 1.36 -1.40
CA GLY A 66 32.08 0.02 -0.97
C GLY A 66 31.46 -0.47 0.33
N THR A 67 30.49 0.24 0.90
CA THR A 67 29.82 -0.08 2.14
C THR A 67 28.42 0.54 2.18
N TYR A 68 27.53 -0.01 3.00
CA TYR A 68 26.24 0.60 3.30
C TYR A 68 26.29 1.57 4.49
N VAL A 69 27.36 1.57 5.26
CA VAL A 69 27.53 2.46 6.42
C VAL A 69 27.53 3.92 5.98
N GLY A 70 26.70 4.73 6.61
CA GLY A 70 26.52 6.14 6.27
C GLY A 70 25.48 6.39 5.18
N ALA A 71 24.85 5.36 4.64
CA ALA A 71 23.79 5.51 3.66
C ALA A 71 22.57 6.22 4.24
N THR A 72 21.92 7.02 3.41
CA THR A 72 20.69 7.72 3.76
C THR A 72 19.64 7.47 2.69
N LEU A 73 18.37 7.42 3.10
CA LEU A 73 17.26 7.25 2.18
C LEU A 73 16.40 8.52 2.10
N PRO A 74 15.94 8.92 0.90
CA PRO A 74 14.97 9.99 0.79
C PRO A 74 13.68 9.66 1.54
N PRO A 75 13.06 10.61 2.28
CA PRO A 75 11.82 10.37 3.00
C PRO A 75 10.64 10.04 2.08
N ALA A 76 10.75 10.31 0.78
CA ALA A 76 9.74 9.98 -0.22
C ALA A 76 9.45 8.48 -0.35
N PHE A 77 10.39 7.62 0.01
CA PHE A 77 10.16 6.18 -0.02
C PHE A 77 9.27 5.68 1.12
N GLY A 78 9.12 6.44 2.20
CA GLY A 78 8.38 5.99 3.38
C GLY A 78 9.01 4.77 4.08
N VAL A 79 10.27 4.48 3.79
CA VAL A 79 11.04 3.36 4.34
C VAL A 79 12.16 3.92 5.20
N THR A 80 12.34 3.34 6.36
CA THR A 80 13.41 3.70 7.30
C THR A 80 14.57 2.72 7.16
N LEU A 81 15.78 3.25 7.05
CA LEU A 81 17.00 2.45 7.14
C LEU A 81 17.31 2.23 8.63
N ALA A 82 16.90 1.06 9.14
CA ALA A 82 17.03 0.75 10.56
C ALA A 82 18.45 0.30 10.92
N ARG A 83 19.16 -0.34 10.00
CA ARG A 83 20.52 -0.78 10.17
C ARG A 83 21.26 -0.76 8.84
N ALA A 84 22.53 -0.38 8.87
CA ALA A 84 23.40 -0.44 7.71
C ALA A 84 24.81 -0.86 8.15
N ASP A 85 25.27 -1.97 7.61
CA ASP A 85 26.60 -2.54 7.84
C ASP A 85 27.44 -2.44 6.57
N ALA A 86 28.67 -2.91 6.63
CA ALA A 86 29.56 -2.87 5.47
C ALA A 86 29.04 -3.70 4.28
N ALA A 87 28.34 -4.81 4.54
CA ALA A 87 27.87 -5.74 3.52
C ALA A 87 26.36 -6.04 3.59
N SER A 88 25.64 -5.47 4.52
CA SER A 88 24.21 -5.72 4.71
C SER A 88 23.48 -4.50 5.24
N TYR A 89 22.15 -4.51 5.11
CA TYR A 89 21.28 -3.47 5.65
C TYR A 89 19.92 -4.06 6.03
N CYS A 90 19.18 -3.34 6.88
CA CYS A 90 17.80 -3.69 7.21
C CYS A 90 16.89 -2.47 7.02
N LEU A 91 15.91 -2.63 6.16
CA LEU A 91 14.88 -1.63 5.88
C LEU A 91 13.61 -1.96 6.66
N GLN A 92 12.90 -0.94 7.10
CA GLN A 92 11.66 -1.08 7.84
C GLN A 92 10.62 -0.11 7.28
N ALA A 93 9.40 -0.59 7.10
CA ALA A 93 8.26 0.21 6.66
C ALA A 93 6.98 -0.24 7.35
N GLY A 94 6.02 0.68 7.49
CA GLY A 94 4.75 0.41 8.12
C GLY A 94 4.66 0.94 9.54
N ILE A 95 3.48 0.78 10.14
CA ILE A 95 3.15 1.30 11.46
C ILE A 95 2.45 0.19 12.27
N GLY A 96 2.83 0.03 13.53
CA GLY A 96 2.18 -0.91 14.45
C GLY A 96 2.25 -2.36 13.96
N ALA A 97 1.11 -3.03 13.86
CA ALA A 97 1.02 -4.43 13.44
C ALA A 97 1.29 -4.65 11.95
N SER A 98 1.34 -3.58 11.15
CA SER A 98 1.62 -3.63 9.70
C SER A 98 3.10 -3.44 9.38
N VAL A 99 3.97 -3.37 10.36
CA VAL A 99 5.41 -3.20 10.17
C VAL A 99 5.98 -4.40 9.42
N GLN A 100 6.77 -4.10 8.40
CA GLN A 100 7.53 -5.08 7.63
C GLN A 100 8.99 -4.67 7.59
N HIS A 101 9.87 -5.62 7.38
CA HIS A 101 11.28 -5.37 7.20
C HIS A 101 11.84 -6.15 6.01
N LEU A 102 12.95 -5.67 5.50
CA LEU A 102 13.71 -6.33 4.43
C LEU A 102 15.19 -6.27 4.78
N VAL A 103 15.79 -7.42 4.88
CA VAL A 103 17.24 -7.55 5.06
C VAL A 103 17.88 -7.76 3.70
N GLY A 104 18.78 -6.86 3.33
CA GLY A 104 19.46 -6.92 2.04
C GLY A 104 20.97 -7.08 2.18
N PRO A 105 21.65 -7.26 1.06
CA PRO A 105 21.10 -7.38 -0.29
C PRO A 105 20.43 -8.74 -0.56
N GLY A 106 19.47 -8.74 -1.50
CA GLY A 106 18.83 -9.99 -1.96
C GLY A 106 17.73 -10.55 -1.06
N GLY A 107 17.34 -9.87 0.02
CA GLY A 107 16.28 -10.30 0.90
C GLY A 107 14.87 -10.08 0.35
N THR A 108 13.89 -10.68 1.00
CA THR A 108 12.47 -10.49 0.73
C THR A 108 11.77 -9.85 1.92
N PRO A 109 10.71 -9.04 1.71
CA PRO A 109 9.96 -8.46 2.81
C PRO A 109 9.39 -9.52 3.74
N ALA A 110 9.51 -9.30 5.03
CA ALA A 110 8.98 -10.17 6.08
C ALA A 110 8.22 -9.33 7.11
N ALA A 111 7.32 -9.97 7.85
CA ALA A 111 6.56 -9.32 8.90
C ALA A 111 7.43 -8.97 10.10
N GLY A 112 7.15 -7.82 10.72
CA GLY A 112 7.83 -7.36 11.92
C GLY A 112 8.92 -6.33 11.66
N PRO A 113 9.47 -5.72 12.74
CA PRO A 113 10.55 -4.75 12.65
C PRO A 113 11.92 -5.42 12.43
N CYS A 114 12.90 -4.61 12.06
CA CYS A 114 14.29 -5.04 12.13
C CYS A 114 14.71 -5.32 13.61
#